data_a0d5bac27d1df0f40732ec07ba71e5be
#
_entry.id   a0d5bac27d1df0f40732ec07ba71e5be
#
_cell.length_a   1.000
_cell.length_b   1.000
_cell.length_c   1.000
_cell.angle_alpha   90.00
_cell.angle_beta   90.00
_cell.angle_gamma   90.00
#
_symmetry.space_group_name_H-M   'P 1'
#
loop_
_entity.id
_entity.type
_entity.pdbx_description
1 polymer ?
#
loop_
_entity_poly.entity_id
_entity_poly.type
_entity_poly.pdbx_seq_one_letter_code
_entity_poly.pdbx_strand_id
1 'polypeptide(L)'
;MNLSTKPKNQRFSLIKAILPLTLTQFQYSLLSIIALFIFMMMNPVFAGSLEVESAFSWGRLVMTLAGGLAFFLYGMEKMSEGMKKSAGDRMRNILSALTNNRIIAMSVGAFVTMVIQSSSATTVMLVSFVQAQLMTFVQSLGVILGADIGTTITAQLVAFKLTDYALVMIAVGFALTMFSKKDSTKYLGEAILGFGILFFGMKLMSDAMRPLRTYSAFIDLLKGLENPVLGLLVGTLFTALVQSSSAFTGIVIVLAQQGLLTLEAGIPLVMGANIGTCITAALASIGTSREAKRVAIAHVMFKIGGVLLFIFWIPSFAEII
;
A
#
# COMPACT_ATOMS: atom_id res chain seq x y z
N MET A 1 -16.61 34.71 42.31
CA MET A 1 -15.22 34.39 41.98
C MET A 1 -15.24 33.60 40.68
N ASN A 2 -14.87 34.30 39.57
CA ASN A 2 -15.04 33.82 38.20
C ASN A 2 -13.99 32.76 37.84
N LEU A 3 -14.40 31.57 37.41
CA LEU A 3 -13.54 30.60 36.77
C LEU A 3 -13.82 30.61 35.26
N SER A 4 -12.87 31.23 34.55
CA SER A 4 -12.68 31.42 33.14
C SER A 4 -12.88 30.14 32.33
N THR A 5 -13.81 30.19 31.42
CA THR A 5 -14.00 29.29 30.27
C THR A 5 -12.87 29.49 29.23
N LYS A 6 -11.98 28.55 29.06
CA LYS A 6 -11.03 28.53 27.93
C LYS A 6 -11.73 28.02 26.68
N PRO A 7 -11.53 28.64 25.51
CA PRO A 7 -12.32 28.35 24.31
C PRO A 7 -11.89 27.03 23.62
N LYS A 8 -12.91 26.23 23.27
CA LYS A 8 -12.83 24.96 22.51
C LYS A 8 -12.22 25.09 21.09
N ASN A 9 -11.96 26.30 20.64
CA ASN A 9 -11.54 26.55 19.23
C ASN A 9 -10.06 26.31 18.90
N GLN A 10 -9.17 26.17 19.90
CA GLN A 10 -7.74 25.93 19.60
C GLN A 10 -7.41 24.48 19.24
N ARG A 11 -8.25 23.49 19.59
CA ARG A 11 -7.99 22.08 19.24
C ARG A 11 -8.35 21.73 17.79
N PHE A 12 -9.32 22.41 17.20
CA PHE A 12 -9.69 22.22 15.79
C PHE A 12 -8.70 22.82 14.80
N SER A 13 -7.92 23.83 15.20
CA SER A 13 -6.90 24.44 14.35
C SER A 13 -5.67 23.55 14.17
N LEU A 14 -5.31 22.76 15.19
CA LEU A 14 -4.19 21.80 15.11
C LEU A 14 -4.48 20.62 14.17
N ILE A 15 -5.72 20.11 14.15
CA ILE A 15 -6.11 19.03 13.25
C ILE A 15 -6.11 19.52 11.78
N LYS A 16 -6.54 20.77 11.53
CA LYS A 16 -6.45 21.39 10.19
C LYS A 16 -5.01 21.69 9.76
N ALA A 17 -4.08 21.84 10.70
CA ALA A 17 -2.66 22.07 10.39
C ALA A 17 -1.88 20.77 10.15
N ILE A 18 -2.28 19.65 10.74
CA ILE A 18 -1.59 18.36 10.61
C ILE A 18 -2.04 17.60 9.36
N LEU A 19 -3.31 17.73 8.93
CA LEU A 19 -3.85 17.06 7.74
C LEU A 19 -3.13 17.47 6.43
N PRO A 20 -2.81 18.77 6.19
CA PRO A 20 -2.00 19.14 5.02
C PRO A 20 -0.53 18.73 5.16
N LEU A 21 0.01 18.57 6.37
CA LEU A 21 1.39 18.14 6.58
C LEU A 21 1.63 16.67 6.17
N THR A 22 0.66 15.79 6.31
CA THR A 22 0.78 14.38 5.86
C THR A 22 0.68 14.26 4.34
N LEU A 23 -0.16 15.05 3.69
CA LEU A 23 -0.25 15.12 2.22
C LEU A 23 0.98 15.79 1.61
N THR A 24 1.51 16.84 2.24
CA THR A 24 2.74 17.50 1.80
C THR A 24 3.98 16.63 2.05
N GLN A 25 4.05 15.86 3.13
CA GLN A 25 5.15 14.92 3.33
C GLN A 25 5.16 13.79 2.29
N PHE A 26 4.00 13.30 1.89
CA PHE A 26 3.91 12.32 0.78
C PHE A 26 4.38 12.93 -0.54
N GLN A 27 4.01 14.18 -0.84
CA GLN A 27 4.50 14.91 -2.02
C GLN A 27 6.00 15.17 -1.94
N TYR A 28 6.56 15.51 -0.77
CA TYR A 28 8.00 15.70 -0.61
C TYR A 28 8.79 14.39 -0.67
N SER A 29 8.26 13.28 -0.15
CA SER A 29 8.93 11.97 -0.27
C SER A 29 8.91 11.48 -1.72
N LEU A 30 7.81 11.67 -2.45
CA LEU A 30 7.72 11.36 -3.87
C LEU A 30 8.67 12.23 -4.70
N LEU A 31 8.71 13.54 -4.42
CA LEU A 31 9.64 14.47 -5.07
C LEU A 31 11.11 14.15 -4.74
N SER A 32 11.41 13.71 -3.52
CA SER A 32 12.76 13.28 -3.13
C SER A 32 13.19 12.00 -3.83
N ILE A 33 12.27 11.06 -4.00
CA ILE A 33 12.51 9.82 -4.76
C ILE A 33 12.71 10.14 -6.25
N ILE A 34 11.89 11.02 -6.81
CA ILE A 34 12.03 11.51 -8.19
C ILE A 34 13.34 12.29 -8.36
N ALA A 35 13.70 13.16 -7.42
CA ALA A 35 14.94 13.92 -7.46
C ALA A 35 16.19 13.04 -7.32
N LEU A 36 16.16 12.05 -6.41
CA LEU A 36 17.21 11.03 -6.26
C LEU A 36 17.35 10.22 -7.55
N PHE A 37 16.24 9.90 -8.18
CA PHE A 37 16.18 9.16 -9.42
C PHE A 37 16.72 9.98 -10.61
N ILE A 38 16.35 11.26 -10.72
CA ILE A 38 16.89 12.21 -11.71
C ILE A 38 18.39 12.42 -11.46
N PHE A 39 18.82 12.55 -10.20
CA PHE A 39 20.22 12.66 -9.82
C PHE A 39 21.04 11.40 -10.21
N MET A 40 20.50 10.20 -10.00
CA MET A 40 21.12 8.97 -10.50
C MET A 40 21.22 8.94 -12.03
N MET A 41 20.21 9.47 -12.74
CA MET A 41 20.19 9.57 -14.19
C MET A 41 21.19 10.59 -14.76
N MET A 42 21.45 11.67 -14.03
CA MET A 42 22.38 12.75 -14.45
C MET A 42 23.85 12.41 -14.17
N ASN A 43 24.14 11.32 -13.44
CA ASN A 43 25.53 10.92 -13.17
C ASN A 43 26.13 10.21 -14.40
N PRO A 44 27.24 10.72 -14.96
CA PRO A 44 27.88 10.15 -16.17
C PRO A 44 28.42 8.73 -15.96
N VAL A 45 28.52 8.22 -14.73
CA VAL A 45 28.88 6.84 -14.41
C VAL A 45 27.85 5.83 -14.98
N PHE A 46 26.58 6.26 -15.15
CA PHE A 46 25.53 5.45 -15.80
C PHE A 46 25.39 5.70 -17.31
N ALA A 47 26.07 6.71 -17.85
CA ALA A 47 26.00 7.07 -19.27
C ALA A 47 27.16 6.50 -20.13
N GLY A 48 28.08 5.78 -19.50
CA GLY A 48 29.30 5.29 -20.18
C GLY A 48 29.11 3.90 -20.77
N SER A 49 29.02 3.86 -22.06
CA SER A 49 29.27 2.84 -23.08
C SER A 49 28.09 2.63 -24.01
N LEU A 50 28.01 3.52 -25.01
CA LEU A 50 27.25 3.30 -26.23
C LEU A 50 28.13 2.49 -27.18
N GLU A 51 28.06 1.18 -27.13
CA GLU A 51 28.41 0.32 -28.27
C GLU A 51 27.19 -0.54 -28.63
N VAL A 52 26.94 -0.55 -29.92
CA VAL A 52 25.74 -1.02 -30.60
C VAL A 52 25.78 -2.54 -30.72
N GLU A 53 25.13 -3.22 -29.81
CA GLU A 53 24.51 -4.52 -30.06
C GLU A 53 23.23 -4.52 -29.24
N SER A 54 22.06 -4.85 -29.80
CA SER A 54 20.68 -4.82 -29.28
C SER A 54 20.56 -4.38 -27.78
N ALA A 55 21.04 -3.18 -27.50
CA ALA A 55 21.60 -2.79 -26.23
C ALA A 55 20.46 -2.57 -25.26
N PHE A 56 20.44 -3.40 -24.22
CA PHE A 56 19.78 -3.16 -22.97
C PHE A 56 20.12 -1.75 -22.47
N SER A 57 19.20 -0.82 -22.65
CA SER A 57 19.37 0.57 -22.22
C SER A 57 18.85 0.72 -20.80
N TRP A 58 19.74 0.87 -19.82
CA TRP A 58 19.39 1.17 -18.44
C TRP A 58 18.46 2.38 -18.32
N GLY A 59 18.66 3.42 -19.12
CA GLY A 59 17.80 4.60 -19.15
C GLY A 59 16.37 4.26 -19.53
N ARG A 60 16.19 3.45 -20.59
CA ARG A 60 14.85 3.01 -21.03
C ARG A 60 14.18 2.12 -20.00
N LEU A 61 14.92 1.17 -19.41
CA LEU A 61 14.42 0.30 -18.35
C LEU A 61 13.89 1.12 -17.18
N VAL A 62 14.70 2.02 -16.68
CA VAL A 62 14.37 2.83 -15.51
C VAL A 62 13.20 3.77 -15.78
N MET A 63 13.15 4.43 -16.95
CA MET A 63 12.00 5.27 -17.36
C MET A 63 10.71 4.45 -17.45
N THR A 64 10.76 3.25 -18.05
CA THR A 64 9.57 2.40 -18.20
C THR A 64 9.13 1.83 -16.85
N LEU A 65 10.07 1.44 -15.97
CA LEU A 65 9.74 1.00 -14.61
C LEU A 65 9.12 2.12 -13.79
N ALA A 66 9.68 3.31 -13.82
CA ALA A 66 9.15 4.46 -13.09
C ALA A 66 7.77 4.87 -13.61
N GLY A 67 7.59 4.92 -14.93
CA GLY A 67 6.30 5.20 -15.55
C GLY A 67 5.27 4.12 -15.24
N GLY A 68 5.67 2.84 -15.32
CA GLY A 68 4.82 1.71 -14.96
C GLY A 68 4.40 1.75 -13.48
N LEU A 69 5.34 2.05 -12.58
CA LEU A 69 5.06 2.21 -11.16
C LEU A 69 4.11 3.41 -10.90
N ALA A 70 4.31 4.53 -11.60
CA ALA A 70 3.43 5.68 -11.49
C ALA A 70 1.99 5.34 -11.93
N PHE A 71 1.81 4.62 -13.04
CA PHE A 71 0.49 4.14 -13.46
C PHE A 71 -0.10 3.15 -12.47
N PHE A 72 0.70 2.23 -11.94
CA PHE A 72 0.26 1.28 -10.92
C PHE A 72 -0.29 2.00 -9.67
N LEU A 73 0.49 2.95 -9.12
CA LEU A 73 0.11 3.72 -7.94
C LEU A 73 -1.13 4.60 -8.19
N TYR A 74 -1.15 5.30 -9.31
CA TYR A 74 -2.29 6.14 -9.68
C TYR A 74 -3.55 5.31 -9.93
N GLY A 75 -3.42 4.17 -10.60
CA GLY A 75 -4.52 3.24 -10.82
C GLY A 75 -5.08 2.70 -9.51
N MET A 76 -4.20 2.33 -8.57
CA MET A 76 -4.60 1.86 -7.25
C MET A 76 -5.33 2.95 -6.45
N GLU A 77 -4.85 4.20 -6.50
CA GLU A 77 -5.50 5.34 -5.87
C GLU A 77 -6.90 5.58 -6.46
N LYS A 78 -7.02 5.62 -7.79
CA LYS A 78 -8.30 5.82 -8.48
C LYS A 78 -9.29 4.69 -8.23
N MET A 79 -8.84 3.44 -8.23
CA MET A 79 -9.65 2.29 -7.85
C MET A 79 -10.19 2.46 -6.41
N SER A 80 -9.31 2.78 -5.47
CA SER A 80 -9.66 2.99 -4.06
C SER A 80 -10.65 4.15 -3.88
N GLU A 81 -10.45 5.29 -4.57
CA GLU A 81 -11.37 6.43 -4.54
C GLU A 81 -12.76 6.06 -5.07
N GLY A 82 -12.83 5.39 -6.22
CA GLY A 82 -14.10 4.94 -6.81
C GLY A 82 -14.85 3.99 -5.87
N MET A 83 -14.16 3.04 -5.25
CA MET A 83 -14.74 2.13 -4.27
C MET A 83 -15.22 2.87 -3.01
N LYS A 84 -14.44 3.78 -2.46
CA LYS A 84 -14.81 4.61 -1.29
C LYS A 84 -16.05 5.45 -1.57
N LYS A 85 -16.09 6.15 -2.70
CA LYS A 85 -17.22 6.98 -3.11
C LYS A 85 -18.47 6.13 -3.35
N SER A 86 -18.33 4.94 -3.94
CA SER A 86 -19.43 3.99 -4.14
C SER A 86 -20.00 3.46 -2.82
N ALA A 87 -19.15 3.25 -1.80
CA ALA A 87 -19.58 2.80 -0.48
C ALA A 87 -20.19 3.92 0.39
N GLY A 88 -19.85 5.18 0.12
CA GLY A 88 -20.37 6.37 0.80
C GLY A 88 -20.01 6.46 2.28
N ASP A 89 -20.72 7.36 3.01
CA ASP A 89 -20.50 7.61 4.46
C ASP A 89 -20.91 6.42 5.35
N ARG A 90 -21.53 5.39 4.79
CA ARG A 90 -21.96 4.19 5.52
C ARG A 90 -20.79 3.47 6.21
N MET A 91 -19.58 3.56 5.65
CA MET A 91 -18.39 2.92 6.20
C MET A 91 -18.07 3.37 7.62
N ARG A 92 -18.16 4.68 7.88
CA ARG A 92 -17.90 5.25 9.20
C ARG A 92 -18.92 4.76 10.23
N ASN A 93 -20.18 4.70 9.82
CA ASN A 93 -21.28 4.26 10.70
C ASN A 93 -21.20 2.75 10.98
N ILE A 94 -20.81 1.94 9.99
CA ILE A 94 -20.59 0.50 10.16
C ILE A 94 -19.46 0.25 11.16
N LEU A 95 -18.37 0.98 11.05
CA LEU A 95 -17.21 0.81 11.93
C LEU A 95 -17.53 1.15 13.38
N SER A 96 -18.34 2.19 13.65
CA SER A 96 -18.71 2.61 15.01
C SER A 96 -19.82 1.76 15.64
N ALA A 97 -20.75 1.21 14.84
CA ALA A 97 -21.96 0.55 15.36
C ALA A 97 -21.82 -0.95 15.64
N LEU A 98 -20.94 -1.67 14.95
CA LEU A 98 -20.94 -3.15 14.91
C LEU A 98 -19.74 -3.81 15.62
N THR A 99 -19.01 -3.10 16.47
CA THR A 99 -17.73 -3.59 17.02
C THR A 99 -17.80 -4.19 18.42
N ASN A 100 -18.98 -4.42 18.98
CA ASN A 100 -19.14 -5.00 20.32
C ASN A 100 -18.73 -6.50 20.39
N ASN A 101 -18.89 -7.24 19.29
CA ASN A 101 -18.43 -8.62 19.20
C ASN A 101 -17.11 -8.68 18.42
N ARG A 102 -16.12 -9.40 18.95
CA ARG A 102 -14.76 -9.47 18.37
C ARG A 102 -14.75 -10.05 16.94
N ILE A 103 -15.57 -11.07 16.67
CA ILE A 103 -15.67 -11.69 15.34
C ILE A 103 -16.35 -10.72 14.36
N ILE A 104 -17.42 -10.06 14.80
CA ILE A 104 -18.09 -9.05 13.99
C ILE A 104 -17.15 -7.87 13.74
N ALA A 105 -16.40 -7.42 14.75
CA ALA A 105 -15.39 -6.37 14.59
C ALA A 105 -14.32 -6.75 13.56
N MET A 106 -13.85 -7.98 13.57
CA MET A 106 -12.89 -8.51 12.60
C MET A 106 -13.49 -8.54 11.19
N SER A 107 -14.72 -9.03 11.03
CA SER A 107 -15.41 -9.04 9.73
C SER A 107 -15.64 -7.63 9.19
N VAL A 108 -16.01 -6.69 10.06
CA VAL A 108 -16.18 -5.27 9.72
C VAL A 108 -14.84 -4.66 9.30
N GLY A 109 -13.77 -4.93 10.05
CA GLY A 109 -12.42 -4.47 9.72
C GLY A 109 -11.96 -4.98 8.34
N ALA A 110 -12.19 -6.27 8.06
CA ALA A 110 -11.86 -6.88 6.78
C ALA A 110 -12.66 -6.24 5.64
N PHE A 111 -13.97 -6.09 5.80
CA PHE A 111 -14.84 -5.47 4.80
C PHE A 111 -14.48 -4.00 4.54
N VAL A 112 -14.29 -3.21 5.60
CA VAL A 112 -13.90 -1.79 5.50
C VAL A 112 -12.56 -1.66 4.77
N THR A 113 -11.55 -2.46 5.15
CA THR A 113 -10.24 -2.39 4.51
C THR A 113 -10.28 -2.89 3.07
N MET A 114 -11.07 -3.92 2.77
CA MET A 114 -11.31 -4.37 1.39
C MET A 114 -11.88 -3.23 0.51
N VAL A 115 -12.79 -2.42 1.03
CA VAL A 115 -13.37 -1.29 0.30
C VAL A 115 -12.42 -0.09 0.24
N ILE A 116 -11.79 0.25 1.38
CA ILE A 116 -10.84 1.38 1.45
C ILE A 116 -9.53 1.06 0.72
N GLN A 117 -9.19 -0.23 0.55
CA GLN A 117 -7.93 -0.71 -0.05
C GLN A 117 -6.68 -0.22 0.69
N SER A 118 -6.80 0.06 1.99
CA SER A 118 -5.70 0.57 2.82
C SER A 118 -5.90 0.22 4.29
N SER A 119 -5.14 -0.74 4.80
CA SER A 119 -5.12 -1.07 6.24
C SER A 119 -4.54 0.07 7.08
N SER A 120 -3.57 0.82 6.53
CA SER A 120 -3.03 2.02 7.18
C SER A 120 -4.11 3.07 7.41
N ALA A 121 -4.93 3.38 6.39
CA ALA A 121 -6.03 4.33 6.52
C ALA A 121 -7.06 3.83 7.54
N THR A 122 -7.38 2.54 7.53
CA THR A 122 -8.27 1.92 8.52
C THR A 122 -7.70 2.07 9.93
N THR A 123 -6.41 1.76 10.14
CA THR A 123 -5.78 1.86 11.47
C THR A 123 -5.70 3.31 11.96
N VAL A 124 -5.35 4.27 11.10
CA VAL A 124 -5.37 5.71 11.45
C VAL A 124 -6.78 6.16 11.85
N MET A 125 -7.80 5.66 11.17
CA MET A 125 -9.20 5.94 11.52
C MET A 125 -9.55 5.35 12.89
N LEU A 126 -9.07 4.14 13.23
CA LEU A 126 -9.24 3.53 14.56
C LEU A 126 -8.55 4.35 15.65
N VAL A 127 -7.31 4.81 15.44
CA VAL A 127 -6.61 5.71 16.36
C VAL A 127 -7.45 6.97 16.61
N SER A 128 -8.02 7.55 15.56
CA SER A 128 -8.87 8.73 15.65
C SER A 128 -10.19 8.46 16.38
N PHE A 129 -10.82 7.31 16.16
CA PHE A 129 -12.10 6.94 16.83
C PHE A 129 -11.90 6.68 18.32
N VAL A 130 -10.81 5.99 18.68
CA VAL A 130 -10.46 5.76 20.09
C VAL A 130 -10.08 7.09 20.75
N GLN A 131 -9.36 7.97 20.05
CA GLN A 131 -9.07 9.33 20.53
C GLN A 131 -10.35 10.15 20.79
N ALA A 132 -11.35 10.02 19.91
CA ALA A 132 -12.63 10.71 20.02
C ALA A 132 -13.62 10.03 20.99
N GLN A 133 -13.22 8.91 21.62
CA GLN A 133 -14.08 8.09 22.50
C GLN A 133 -15.32 7.50 21.78
N LEU A 134 -15.26 7.38 20.47
CA LEU A 134 -16.30 6.73 19.65
C LEU A 134 -16.16 5.20 19.63
N MET A 135 -15.01 4.69 20.04
CA MET A 135 -14.68 3.26 20.09
C MET A 135 -13.72 3.02 21.26
N THR A 136 -13.83 1.88 21.90
CA THR A 136 -12.87 1.44 22.93
C THR A 136 -11.64 0.81 22.27
N PHE A 137 -10.51 0.81 22.99
CA PHE A 137 -9.31 0.08 22.56
C PHE A 137 -9.59 -1.39 22.28
N VAL A 138 -10.37 -2.07 23.15
CA VAL A 138 -10.68 -3.50 23.01
C VAL A 138 -11.47 -3.78 21.71
N GLN A 139 -12.42 -2.92 21.36
CA GLN A 139 -13.17 -3.02 20.11
C GLN A 139 -12.25 -2.86 18.89
N SER A 140 -11.27 -1.95 18.98
CA SER A 140 -10.33 -1.72 17.85
C SER A 140 -9.45 -2.93 17.54
N LEU A 141 -9.15 -3.81 18.51
CA LEU A 141 -8.30 -4.99 18.30
C LEU A 141 -8.86 -5.94 17.24
N GLY A 142 -10.17 -6.22 17.30
CA GLY A 142 -10.83 -7.05 16.29
C GLY A 142 -10.77 -6.41 14.90
N VAL A 143 -11.00 -5.09 14.83
CA VAL A 143 -10.98 -4.35 13.57
C VAL A 143 -9.57 -4.32 12.97
N ILE A 144 -8.51 -4.21 13.78
CA ILE A 144 -7.10 -4.26 13.33
C ILE A 144 -6.82 -5.61 12.64
N LEU A 145 -7.15 -6.73 13.32
CA LEU A 145 -6.98 -8.07 12.74
C LEU A 145 -7.77 -8.23 11.44
N GLY A 146 -9.00 -7.72 11.42
CA GLY A 146 -9.82 -7.69 10.22
C GLY A 146 -9.20 -6.86 9.11
N ALA A 147 -8.63 -5.70 9.41
CA ALA A 147 -7.97 -4.86 8.44
C ALA A 147 -6.77 -5.57 7.77
N ASP A 148 -6.04 -6.38 8.53
CA ASP A 148 -4.95 -7.19 8.00
C ASP A 148 -5.46 -8.25 7.02
N ILE A 149 -6.56 -8.92 7.36
CA ILE A 149 -7.24 -9.86 6.45
C ILE A 149 -7.75 -9.12 5.20
N GLY A 150 -8.40 -7.96 5.36
CA GLY A 150 -8.93 -7.17 4.25
C GLY A 150 -7.86 -6.74 3.23
N THR A 151 -6.63 -6.52 3.67
CA THR A 151 -5.49 -6.18 2.79
C THR A 151 -5.13 -7.35 1.85
N THR A 152 -5.39 -8.59 2.22
CA THR A 152 -5.11 -9.75 1.36
C THR A 152 -5.94 -9.71 0.08
N ILE A 153 -7.15 -9.14 0.12
CA ILE A 153 -7.99 -8.96 -1.07
C ILE A 153 -7.30 -8.05 -2.08
N THR A 154 -6.62 -6.99 -1.64
CA THR A 154 -5.83 -6.13 -2.54
C THR A 154 -4.74 -6.92 -3.23
N ALA A 155 -3.97 -7.71 -2.48
CA ALA A 155 -2.92 -8.55 -3.04
C ALA A 155 -3.49 -9.59 -4.03
N GLN A 156 -4.63 -10.20 -3.69
CA GLN A 156 -5.33 -11.14 -4.55
C GLN A 156 -5.78 -10.50 -5.87
N LEU A 157 -6.40 -9.30 -5.80
CA LEU A 157 -6.81 -8.56 -6.99
C LEU A 157 -5.62 -8.25 -7.90
N VAL A 158 -4.48 -7.84 -7.31
CA VAL A 158 -3.25 -7.53 -8.06
C VAL A 158 -2.60 -8.79 -8.64
N ALA A 159 -2.70 -9.93 -7.96
CA ALA A 159 -2.12 -11.20 -8.41
C ALA A 159 -2.84 -11.82 -9.63
N PHE A 160 -4.11 -11.48 -9.87
CA PHE A 160 -4.81 -11.92 -11.07
C PHE A 160 -4.11 -11.41 -12.34
N LYS A 161 -3.85 -12.30 -13.31
CA LYS A 161 -3.22 -11.96 -14.59
C LYS A 161 -4.23 -11.28 -15.53
N LEU A 162 -4.72 -10.11 -15.16
CA LEU A 162 -5.67 -9.32 -15.96
C LEU A 162 -4.99 -8.25 -16.83
N THR A 163 -3.67 -8.32 -16.96
CA THR A 163 -2.88 -7.36 -17.74
C THR A 163 -3.31 -7.25 -19.19
N ASP A 164 -3.80 -8.34 -19.79
CA ASP A 164 -4.25 -8.35 -21.19
C ASP A 164 -5.60 -7.64 -21.37
N TYR A 165 -6.41 -7.56 -20.32
CA TYR A 165 -7.69 -6.85 -20.32
C TYR A 165 -7.57 -5.39 -19.84
N ALA A 166 -6.38 -4.93 -19.49
CA ALA A 166 -6.15 -3.60 -18.92
C ALA A 166 -6.74 -2.48 -19.79
N LEU A 167 -6.51 -2.51 -21.11
CA LEU A 167 -7.01 -1.49 -22.03
C LEU A 167 -8.53 -1.52 -22.17
N VAL A 168 -9.16 -2.71 -22.11
CA VAL A 168 -10.62 -2.84 -22.13
C VAL A 168 -11.21 -2.25 -20.85
N MET A 169 -10.62 -2.53 -19.69
CA MET A 169 -11.06 -1.96 -18.43
C MET A 169 -10.91 -0.44 -18.40
N ILE A 170 -9.81 0.10 -18.96
CA ILE A 170 -9.62 1.56 -19.10
C ILE A 170 -10.73 2.14 -19.98
N ALA A 171 -11.02 1.56 -21.13
CA ALA A 171 -12.04 2.06 -22.06
C ALA A 171 -13.44 2.02 -21.43
N VAL A 172 -13.81 0.89 -20.80
CA VAL A 172 -15.11 0.72 -20.14
C VAL A 172 -15.24 1.66 -18.95
N GLY A 173 -14.22 1.71 -18.09
CA GLY A 173 -14.22 2.59 -16.92
C GLY A 173 -14.32 4.06 -17.30
N PHE A 174 -13.59 4.49 -18.33
CA PHE A 174 -13.65 5.84 -18.87
C PHE A 174 -15.04 6.15 -19.43
N ALA A 175 -15.61 5.24 -20.23
CA ALA A 175 -16.95 5.42 -20.78
C ALA A 175 -18.02 5.56 -19.67
N LEU A 176 -17.97 4.71 -18.64
CA LEU A 176 -18.88 4.79 -17.50
C LEU A 176 -18.72 6.11 -16.75
N THR A 177 -17.51 6.58 -16.54
CA THR A 177 -17.23 7.85 -15.86
C THR A 177 -17.75 9.04 -16.67
N MET A 178 -17.57 9.02 -18.00
CA MET A 178 -17.85 10.15 -18.88
C MET A 178 -19.34 10.24 -19.23
N PHE A 179 -19.98 9.12 -19.54
CA PHE A 179 -21.34 9.10 -20.11
C PHE A 179 -22.45 8.77 -19.09
N SER A 180 -22.12 8.29 -17.89
CA SER A 180 -23.15 7.99 -16.89
C SER A 180 -23.73 9.26 -16.28
N LYS A 181 -25.05 9.24 -16.08
CA LYS A 181 -25.78 10.30 -15.37
C LYS A 181 -25.88 10.03 -13.85
N LYS A 182 -25.70 8.79 -13.44
CA LYS A 182 -25.81 8.37 -12.03
C LYS A 182 -24.44 8.37 -11.36
N ASP A 183 -24.31 9.04 -10.23
CA ASP A 183 -23.05 9.13 -9.50
C ASP A 183 -22.51 7.74 -9.08
N SER A 184 -23.38 6.83 -8.64
CA SER A 184 -22.98 5.46 -8.30
C SER A 184 -22.32 4.73 -9.48
N THR A 185 -22.81 4.93 -10.71
CA THR A 185 -22.22 4.32 -11.91
C THR A 185 -20.92 5.02 -12.31
N LYS A 186 -20.81 6.35 -12.08
CA LYS A 186 -19.55 7.07 -12.28
C LYS A 186 -18.47 6.56 -11.33
N TYR A 187 -18.80 6.38 -10.05
CA TYR A 187 -17.85 5.87 -9.06
C TYR A 187 -17.41 4.44 -9.37
N LEU A 188 -18.32 3.59 -9.84
CA LEU A 188 -17.97 2.27 -10.34
C LEU A 188 -17.05 2.38 -11.57
N GLY A 189 -17.33 3.32 -12.48
CA GLY A 189 -16.48 3.64 -13.63
C GLY A 189 -15.07 4.06 -13.20
N GLU A 190 -14.95 4.94 -12.18
CA GLU A 190 -13.66 5.34 -11.61
C GLU A 190 -12.89 4.13 -11.04
N ALA A 191 -13.58 3.22 -10.35
CA ALA A 191 -12.97 2.01 -9.81
C ALA A 191 -12.45 1.08 -10.91
N ILE A 192 -13.25 0.84 -11.96
CA ILE A 192 -12.87 0.00 -13.10
C ILE A 192 -11.73 0.66 -13.90
N LEU A 193 -11.78 1.97 -14.13
CA LEU A 193 -10.74 2.74 -14.78
C LEU A 193 -9.41 2.64 -14.02
N GLY A 194 -9.47 2.85 -12.69
CA GLY A 194 -8.31 2.72 -11.82
C GLY A 194 -7.71 1.33 -11.86
N PHE A 195 -8.54 0.29 -11.85
CA PHE A 195 -8.12 -1.11 -11.95
C PHE A 195 -7.44 -1.40 -13.30
N GLY A 196 -7.99 -0.88 -14.40
CA GLY A 196 -7.36 -0.99 -15.72
C GLY A 196 -6.00 -0.28 -15.79
N ILE A 197 -5.89 0.94 -15.25
CA ILE A 197 -4.63 1.70 -15.20
C ILE A 197 -3.58 0.96 -14.34
N LEU A 198 -3.99 0.36 -13.22
CA LEU A 198 -3.14 -0.45 -12.35
C LEU A 198 -2.50 -1.62 -13.13
N PHE A 199 -3.32 -2.42 -13.83
CA PHE A 199 -2.81 -3.54 -14.64
C PHE A 199 -1.98 -3.09 -15.84
N PHE A 200 -2.30 -1.95 -16.42
CA PHE A 200 -1.46 -1.37 -17.47
C PHE A 200 -0.08 -0.99 -16.94
N GLY A 201 -0.01 -0.38 -15.75
CA GLY A 201 1.25 -0.10 -15.06
C GLY A 201 2.05 -1.38 -14.76
N MET A 202 1.39 -2.44 -14.28
CA MET A 202 2.02 -3.74 -14.07
C MET A 202 2.59 -4.32 -15.38
N LYS A 203 1.85 -4.22 -16.48
CA LYS A 203 2.32 -4.68 -17.80
C LYS A 203 3.57 -3.94 -18.22
N LEU A 204 3.61 -2.61 -18.07
CA LEU A 204 4.78 -1.81 -18.39
C LEU A 204 6.00 -2.22 -17.55
N MET A 205 5.82 -2.40 -16.22
CA MET A 205 6.90 -2.89 -15.36
C MET A 205 7.38 -4.28 -15.77
N SER A 206 6.45 -5.18 -16.04
CA SER A 206 6.73 -6.56 -16.46
C SER A 206 7.54 -6.59 -17.77
N ASP A 207 7.13 -5.82 -18.76
CA ASP A 207 7.82 -5.73 -20.05
C ASP A 207 9.22 -5.11 -19.91
N ALA A 208 9.37 -4.10 -19.04
CA ALA A 208 10.66 -3.48 -18.76
C ALA A 208 11.65 -4.43 -18.08
N MET A 209 11.16 -5.35 -17.24
CA MET A 209 12.00 -6.30 -16.49
C MET A 209 12.44 -7.52 -17.31
N ARG A 210 11.87 -7.78 -18.48
CA ARG A 210 12.24 -8.95 -19.30
C ARG A 210 13.75 -9.09 -19.55
N PRO A 211 14.50 -8.02 -19.91
CA PRO A 211 15.95 -8.14 -20.13
C PRO A 211 16.74 -8.50 -18.87
N LEU A 212 16.21 -8.18 -17.66
CA LEU A 212 16.87 -8.49 -16.39
C LEU A 212 16.91 -9.98 -16.07
N ARG A 213 16.09 -10.80 -16.75
CA ARG A 213 16.08 -12.27 -16.57
C ARG A 213 17.38 -12.95 -16.94
N THR A 214 18.16 -12.33 -17.81
CA THR A 214 19.46 -12.85 -18.27
C THR A 214 20.65 -12.07 -17.71
N TYR A 215 20.40 -11.02 -16.92
CA TYR A 215 21.46 -10.18 -16.37
C TYR A 215 21.96 -10.75 -15.04
N SER A 216 23.12 -11.41 -15.06
CA SER A 216 23.66 -12.18 -13.93
C SER A 216 23.79 -11.38 -12.65
N ALA A 217 24.33 -10.15 -12.71
CA ALA A 217 24.49 -9.31 -11.51
C ALA A 217 23.15 -8.99 -10.82
N PHE A 218 22.07 -8.84 -11.57
CA PHE A 218 20.74 -8.62 -11.00
C PHE A 218 20.17 -9.90 -10.39
N ILE A 219 20.37 -11.04 -11.05
CA ILE A 219 19.97 -12.36 -10.54
C ILE A 219 20.69 -12.66 -9.24
N ASP A 220 21.99 -12.41 -9.16
CA ASP A 220 22.79 -12.65 -7.95
C ASP A 220 22.38 -11.72 -6.80
N LEU A 221 21.99 -10.47 -7.10
CA LEU A 221 21.42 -9.55 -6.11
C LEU A 221 20.10 -10.12 -5.54
N LEU A 222 19.24 -10.64 -6.39
CA LEU A 222 17.94 -11.19 -5.97
C LEU A 222 18.10 -12.50 -5.17
N LYS A 223 19.08 -13.35 -5.51
CA LYS A 223 19.41 -14.53 -4.72
C LYS A 223 19.81 -14.18 -3.28
N GLY A 224 20.46 -13.03 -3.06
CA GLY A 224 20.73 -12.54 -1.72
C GLY A 224 19.48 -12.33 -0.87
N LEU A 225 18.32 -12.07 -1.50
CA LEU A 225 17.04 -11.89 -0.82
C LEU A 225 16.38 -13.21 -0.39
N GLU A 226 16.93 -14.36 -0.75
CA GLU A 226 16.52 -15.67 -0.23
C GLU A 226 16.86 -15.79 1.27
N ASN A 227 17.76 -14.95 1.79
CA ASN A 227 17.95 -14.81 3.23
C ASN A 227 16.69 -14.14 3.84
N PRO A 228 15.93 -14.84 4.69
CA PRO A 228 14.65 -14.31 5.20
C PRO A 228 14.82 -13.02 6.00
N VAL A 229 15.93 -12.88 6.72
CA VAL A 229 16.21 -11.66 7.52
C VAL A 229 16.46 -10.46 6.61
N LEU A 230 17.23 -10.66 5.54
CA LEU A 230 17.51 -9.59 4.58
C LEU A 230 16.25 -9.19 3.81
N GLY A 231 15.47 -10.17 3.33
CA GLY A 231 14.17 -9.92 2.68
C GLY A 231 13.23 -9.14 3.59
N LEU A 232 13.11 -9.53 4.86
CA LEU A 232 12.30 -8.86 5.86
C LEU A 232 12.75 -7.40 6.08
N LEU A 233 14.06 -7.16 6.22
CA LEU A 233 14.60 -5.81 6.39
C LEU A 233 14.34 -4.93 5.16
N VAL A 234 14.60 -5.44 3.97
CA VAL A 234 14.37 -4.71 2.72
C VAL A 234 12.89 -4.35 2.57
N GLY A 235 11.98 -5.31 2.78
CA GLY A 235 10.54 -5.06 2.72
C GLY A 235 10.08 -4.03 3.76
N THR A 236 10.61 -4.12 4.99
CA THR A 236 10.30 -3.18 6.08
C THR A 236 10.76 -1.77 5.76
N LEU A 237 12.03 -1.61 5.38
CA LEU A 237 12.61 -0.29 5.10
C LEU A 237 11.96 0.36 3.88
N PHE A 238 11.79 -0.39 2.80
CA PHE A 238 11.15 0.12 1.60
C PHE A 238 9.72 0.59 1.90
N THR A 239 8.94 -0.24 2.57
CA THR A 239 7.54 0.11 2.88
C THR A 239 7.44 1.26 3.90
N ALA A 240 8.34 1.33 4.87
CA ALA A 240 8.39 2.46 5.81
C ALA A 240 8.68 3.79 5.10
N LEU A 241 9.52 3.79 4.07
CA LEU A 241 9.85 4.96 3.26
C LEU A 241 8.70 5.35 2.32
N VAL A 242 8.18 4.37 1.56
CA VAL A 242 7.12 4.59 0.56
C VAL A 242 5.74 4.71 1.22
N GLN A 243 5.57 4.19 2.45
CA GLN A 243 4.31 4.14 3.20
C GLN A 243 3.17 3.40 2.49
N SER A 244 3.51 2.49 1.57
CA SER A 244 2.55 1.69 0.80
C SER A 244 3.04 0.25 0.65
N SER A 245 2.51 -0.64 1.48
CA SER A 245 2.77 -2.09 1.36
C SER A 245 2.18 -2.68 0.09
N SER A 246 1.03 -2.17 -0.36
CA SER A 246 0.39 -2.64 -1.60
C SER A 246 1.25 -2.31 -2.82
N ALA A 247 1.90 -1.13 -2.86
CA ALA A 247 2.84 -0.76 -3.91
C ALA A 247 4.05 -1.71 -3.93
N PHE A 248 4.64 -1.97 -2.77
CA PHE A 248 5.76 -2.89 -2.66
C PHE A 248 5.37 -4.32 -3.03
N THR A 249 4.23 -4.81 -2.54
CA THR A 249 3.70 -6.14 -2.89
C THR A 249 3.45 -6.25 -4.40
N GLY A 250 2.95 -5.20 -5.05
CA GLY A 250 2.81 -5.16 -6.50
C GLY A 250 4.14 -5.34 -7.24
N ILE A 251 5.22 -4.70 -6.78
CA ILE A 251 6.56 -4.88 -7.32
C ILE A 251 7.04 -6.34 -7.13
N VAL A 252 6.86 -6.89 -5.92
CA VAL A 252 7.22 -8.28 -5.61
C VAL A 252 6.46 -9.26 -6.52
N ILE A 253 5.16 -9.05 -6.73
CA ILE A 253 4.33 -9.86 -7.63
C ILE A 253 4.85 -9.78 -9.06
N VAL A 254 5.19 -8.60 -9.56
CA VAL A 254 5.73 -8.44 -10.91
C VAL A 254 7.07 -9.16 -11.06
N LEU A 255 7.98 -9.07 -10.08
CA LEU A 255 9.25 -9.79 -10.07
C LEU A 255 9.03 -11.31 -10.08
N ALA A 256 8.11 -11.81 -9.25
CA ALA A 256 7.77 -13.23 -9.19
C ALA A 256 7.14 -13.72 -10.50
N GLN A 257 6.22 -12.96 -11.10
CA GLN A 257 5.61 -13.28 -12.40
C GLN A 257 6.64 -13.33 -13.55
N GLN A 258 7.73 -12.56 -13.41
CA GLN A 258 8.84 -12.59 -14.36
C GLN A 258 9.82 -13.75 -14.10
N GLY A 259 9.62 -14.56 -13.06
CA GLY A 259 10.55 -15.61 -12.66
C GLY A 259 11.88 -15.09 -12.10
N LEU A 260 11.91 -13.81 -11.71
CA LEU A 260 13.09 -13.15 -11.14
C LEU A 260 13.18 -13.33 -9.62
N LEU A 261 12.09 -13.68 -8.98
CA LEU A 261 12.00 -13.84 -7.53
C LEU A 261 11.35 -15.19 -7.20
N THR A 262 11.98 -15.97 -6.34
CA THR A 262 11.41 -17.22 -5.82
C THR A 262 10.35 -16.94 -4.77
N LEU A 263 9.52 -17.92 -4.45
CA LEU A 263 8.50 -17.79 -3.41
C LEU A 263 9.15 -17.60 -2.03
N GLU A 264 10.25 -18.32 -1.77
CA GLU A 264 11.04 -18.24 -0.54
C GLU A 264 11.60 -16.83 -0.30
N ALA A 265 11.99 -16.12 -1.35
CA ALA A 265 12.45 -14.73 -1.25
C ALA A 265 11.27 -13.75 -1.19
N GLY A 266 10.18 -14.04 -1.90
CA GLY A 266 8.99 -13.18 -1.94
C GLY A 266 8.25 -13.08 -0.61
N ILE A 267 8.10 -14.19 0.12
CA ILE A 267 7.39 -14.24 1.40
C ILE A 267 8.02 -13.31 2.44
N PRO A 268 9.33 -13.36 2.74
CA PRO A 268 9.96 -12.44 3.69
C PRO A 268 9.84 -10.97 3.30
N LEU A 269 9.93 -10.66 2.01
CA LEU A 269 9.76 -9.31 1.49
C LEU A 269 8.35 -8.76 1.82
N VAL A 270 7.30 -9.55 1.56
CA VAL A 270 5.91 -9.17 1.88
C VAL A 270 5.68 -9.08 3.39
N MET A 271 6.25 -10.01 4.17
CA MET A 271 6.21 -9.95 5.64
C MET A 271 6.87 -8.67 6.17
N GLY A 272 8.03 -8.29 5.61
CA GLY A 272 8.70 -7.03 5.92
C GLY A 272 7.84 -5.82 5.56
N ALA A 273 7.19 -5.83 4.41
CA ALA A 273 6.28 -4.77 4.01
C ALA A 273 5.12 -4.58 5.01
N ASN A 274 4.63 -5.66 5.58
CA ASN A 274 3.62 -5.60 6.63
C ASN A 274 4.13 -4.88 7.89
N ILE A 275 5.37 -5.14 8.31
CA ILE A 275 5.99 -4.42 9.44
C ILE A 275 6.20 -2.94 9.08
N GLY A 276 6.73 -2.66 7.89
CA GLY A 276 6.99 -1.29 7.43
C GLY A 276 5.73 -0.41 7.43
N THR A 277 4.57 -0.98 7.19
CA THR A 277 3.27 -0.28 7.25
C THR A 277 2.97 0.29 8.65
N CYS A 278 3.55 -0.28 9.70
CA CYS A 278 3.33 0.16 11.09
C CYS A 278 3.77 1.60 11.35
N ILE A 279 4.71 2.14 10.56
CA ILE A 279 5.19 3.52 10.70
C ILE A 279 4.04 4.53 10.58
N THR A 280 3.07 4.27 9.72
CA THR A 280 1.91 5.15 9.50
C THR A 280 1.06 5.26 10.76
N ALA A 281 0.77 4.11 11.42
CA ALA A 281 0.01 4.08 12.66
C ALA A 281 0.79 4.72 13.82
N ALA A 282 2.11 4.47 13.89
CA ALA A 282 2.98 5.08 14.88
C ALA A 282 2.98 6.60 14.77
N LEU A 283 3.14 7.15 13.55
CA LEU A 283 3.09 8.59 13.30
C LEU A 283 1.72 9.19 13.65
N ALA A 284 0.62 8.52 13.29
CA ALA A 284 -0.73 8.97 13.59
C ALA A 284 -1.05 8.98 15.09
N SER A 285 -0.33 8.21 15.90
CA SER A 285 -0.52 8.14 17.35
C SER A 285 0.23 9.22 18.13
N ILE A 286 1.12 10.00 17.48
CA ILE A 286 1.88 11.06 18.13
C ILE A 286 0.92 12.16 18.63
N GLY A 287 1.06 12.54 19.89
CA GLY A 287 0.22 13.56 20.52
C GLY A 287 -1.19 13.12 20.89
N THR A 288 -1.55 11.85 20.69
CA THR A 288 -2.87 11.31 21.04
C THR A 288 -2.94 10.81 22.50
N SER A 289 -4.13 10.42 22.94
CA SER A 289 -4.38 9.84 24.28
C SER A 289 -3.66 8.48 24.44
N ARG A 290 -3.55 8.04 25.71
CA ARG A 290 -2.95 6.74 26.03
C ARG A 290 -3.67 5.58 25.33
N GLU A 291 -4.99 5.60 25.29
CA GLU A 291 -5.81 4.56 24.65
C GLU A 291 -5.61 4.53 23.12
N ALA A 292 -5.54 5.70 22.48
CA ALA A 292 -5.25 5.80 21.05
C ALA A 292 -3.83 5.33 20.69
N LYS A 293 -2.83 5.61 21.54
CA LYS A 293 -1.47 5.06 21.39
C LYS A 293 -1.43 3.54 21.48
N ARG A 294 -2.25 2.95 22.38
CA ARG A 294 -2.36 1.49 22.50
C ARG A 294 -2.84 0.84 21.20
N VAL A 295 -3.71 1.50 20.42
CA VAL A 295 -4.16 1.01 19.10
C VAL A 295 -2.97 0.86 18.15
N ALA A 296 -2.11 1.87 18.06
CA ALA A 296 -0.91 1.83 17.22
C ALA A 296 0.07 0.75 17.70
N ILE A 297 0.29 0.64 19.02
CA ILE A 297 1.17 -0.40 19.59
C ILE A 297 0.62 -1.79 19.30
N ALA A 298 -0.69 -2.02 19.48
CA ALA A 298 -1.31 -3.30 19.18
C ALA A 298 -1.17 -3.68 17.71
N HIS A 299 -1.32 -2.73 16.79
CA HIS A 299 -1.09 -2.94 15.36
C HIS A 299 0.35 -3.40 15.09
N VAL A 300 1.35 -2.73 15.67
CA VAL A 300 2.76 -3.12 15.57
C VAL A 300 2.98 -4.54 16.14
N MET A 301 2.42 -4.82 17.32
CA MET A 301 2.57 -6.12 17.98
C MET A 301 1.96 -7.25 17.15
N PHE A 302 0.80 -7.05 16.55
CA PHE A 302 0.18 -8.06 15.68
C PHE A 302 1.03 -8.36 14.45
N LYS A 303 1.60 -7.32 13.81
CA LYS A 303 2.46 -7.47 12.63
C LYS A 303 3.76 -8.19 12.99
N ILE A 304 4.47 -7.74 14.01
CA ILE A 304 5.73 -8.35 14.47
C ILE A 304 5.45 -9.77 14.97
N GLY A 305 4.42 -9.96 15.80
CA GLY A 305 4.06 -11.28 16.33
C GLY A 305 3.69 -12.26 15.22
N GLY A 306 2.95 -11.84 14.20
CA GLY A 306 2.64 -12.65 13.03
C GLY A 306 3.90 -13.05 12.26
N VAL A 307 4.83 -12.12 12.02
CA VAL A 307 6.09 -12.40 11.34
C VAL A 307 6.93 -13.38 12.15
N LEU A 308 7.10 -13.16 13.46
CA LEU A 308 7.87 -14.06 14.33
C LEU A 308 7.28 -15.48 14.40
N LEU A 309 5.95 -15.59 14.33
CA LEU A 309 5.26 -16.88 14.33
C LEU A 309 5.51 -17.67 13.04
N PHE A 310 5.51 -16.99 11.88
CA PHE A 310 5.55 -17.64 10.57
C PHE A 310 6.93 -17.69 9.92
N ILE A 311 7.92 -16.89 10.36
CA ILE A 311 9.22 -16.80 9.72
C ILE A 311 9.95 -18.14 9.65
N PHE A 312 9.78 -18.99 10.66
CA PHE A 312 10.42 -20.31 10.72
C PHE A 312 9.78 -21.36 9.79
N TRP A 313 8.57 -21.09 9.29
CA TRP A 313 7.81 -22.03 8.46
C TRP A 313 7.80 -21.62 6.99
N ILE A 314 8.55 -20.59 6.62
CA ILE A 314 8.61 -20.11 5.24
C ILE A 314 8.96 -21.20 4.24
N PRO A 315 10.01 -22.06 4.45
CA PRO A 315 10.34 -23.12 3.50
C PRO A 315 9.19 -24.11 3.32
N SER A 316 8.64 -24.63 4.43
CA SER A 316 7.52 -25.57 4.38
C SER A 316 6.26 -24.97 3.76
N PHE A 317 6.02 -23.66 3.96
CA PHE A 317 4.89 -22.97 3.38
C PHE A 317 5.07 -22.75 1.87
N ALA A 318 6.30 -22.47 1.43
CA ALA A 318 6.65 -22.35 0.04
C ALA A 318 6.53 -23.68 -0.75
N GLU A 319 6.75 -24.82 -0.08
CA GLU A 319 6.57 -26.16 -0.67
C GLU A 319 5.09 -26.55 -0.83
N ILE A 320 4.18 -26.01 0.00
CA ILE A 320 2.74 -26.35 -0.02
C ILE A 320 2.00 -25.57 -1.10
N ILE A 321 2.48 -24.37 -1.48
CA ILE A 321 1.87 -23.49 -2.46
C ILE A 321 2.43 -23.77 -3.86
#